data_7ead01872a111da01027e001d8bdc09b
#
_entry.id   7ead01872a111da01027e001d8bdc09b
#
_cell.length_a   1.000
_cell.length_b   1.000
_cell.length_c   1.000
_cell.angle_alpha   90.00
_cell.angle_beta   90.00
_cell.angle_gamma   90.00
#
_symmetry.space_group_name_H-M   'P 1'
#
loop_
_entity.id
_entity.type
_entity.pdbx_description
1 polymer ?
#
loop_
_entity_poly.entity_id
_entity_poly.type
_entity_poly.pdbx_seq_one_letter_code
_entity_poly.pdbx_strand_id
1 'polypeptide(L)'
;PYVLVLLCFIVKVSYIFYSHTVQYSLHFCILIVVINIKQIIMRRRIWLLLLLIILLFLSSCTEEDGKWEPMKWRSEVKKSSDGYYQVSPDGGTFVFQCKNYSLFWPIEVKESEEGGIEKSFRSEYNNSQITSIKSDWLTAKCEGSKLTVTIQPTTSKCCRFFKLSIEAGDVGDDFCFKQSY
;
A
#
# COMPACT_ATOMS: atom_id res chain seq x y z
N PRO A 1 -99.26 -11.87 9.75
CA PRO A 1 -98.22 -11.68 10.80
C PRO A 1 -96.94 -12.39 10.47
N TYR A 2 -96.91 -13.55 9.82
CA TYR A 2 -95.72 -14.34 9.52
C TYR A 2 -94.78 -13.72 8.51
N VAL A 3 -95.25 -12.98 7.53
CA VAL A 3 -94.48 -12.28 6.48
C VAL A 3 -93.55 -11.21 7.09
N LEU A 4 -94.09 -10.44 8.07
CA LEU A 4 -93.30 -9.42 8.71
C LEU A 4 -92.13 -9.95 9.57
N VAL A 5 -92.33 -11.09 10.25
CA VAL A 5 -91.34 -11.75 11.05
C VAL A 5 -90.26 -12.34 10.13
N LEU A 6 -90.59 -12.93 8.97
CA LEU A 6 -89.67 -13.41 8.00
C LEU A 6 -88.82 -12.30 7.37
N LEU A 7 -89.44 -11.16 7.05
CA LEU A 7 -88.69 -9.99 6.56
C LEU A 7 -87.70 -9.41 7.58
N CYS A 8 -88.10 -9.31 8.85
CA CYS A 8 -87.23 -8.88 9.92
C CYS A 8 -86.00 -9.85 10.11
N PHE A 9 -86.25 -11.18 9.97
CA PHE A 9 -85.23 -12.17 10.06
C PHE A 9 -84.22 -12.09 8.89
N ILE A 10 -84.72 -11.91 7.66
CA ILE A 10 -83.86 -11.73 6.45
C ILE A 10 -83.05 -10.47 6.56
N VAL A 11 -83.62 -9.34 6.98
CA VAL A 11 -82.88 -8.09 7.15
C VAL A 11 -81.76 -8.24 8.24
N LYS A 12 -82.06 -8.92 9.34
CA LYS A 12 -81.17 -9.12 10.43
C LYS A 12 -79.98 -10.05 10.02
N VAL A 13 -80.24 -11.14 9.29
CA VAL A 13 -79.22 -12.02 8.76
C VAL A 13 -78.38 -11.32 7.70
N SER A 14 -78.99 -10.55 6.79
CA SER A 14 -78.24 -9.75 5.81
C SER A 14 -77.37 -8.68 6.48
N TYR A 15 -77.83 -8.02 7.54
CA TYR A 15 -77.01 -7.06 8.29
C TYR A 15 -75.82 -7.72 8.99
N ILE A 16 -76.03 -8.92 9.58
CA ILE A 16 -74.94 -9.69 10.21
C ILE A 16 -73.94 -10.13 9.15
N PHE A 17 -74.35 -10.61 8.02
CA PHE A 17 -73.46 -11.00 6.91
C PHE A 17 -72.70 -9.79 6.36
N TYR A 18 -73.34 -8.68 6.16
CA TYR A 18 -72.71 -7.44 5.70
C TYR A 18 -71.70 -6.92 6.71
N SER A 19 -72.02 -6.93 7.99
CA SER A 19 -71.12 -6.52 9.05
C SER A 19 -69.87 -7.43 9.12
N HIS A 20 -70.03 -8.74 9.00
CA HIS A 20 -68.92 -9.66 8.95
C HIS A 20 -68.04 -9.49 7.70
N THR A 21 -68.61 -9.32 6.53
CA THR A 21 -67.84 -9.11 5.28
C THR A 21 -67.06 -7.79 5.31
N VAL A 22 -67.63 -6.71 5.83
CA VAL A 22 -66.91 -5.45 6.01
C VAL A 22 -65.79 -5.57 7.01
N GLN A 23 -65.98 -6.31 8.09
CA GLN A 23 -64.98 -6.50 9.12
C GLN A 23 -63.78 -7.36 8.58
N TYR A 24 -64.03 -8.41 7.81
CA TYR A 24 -62.98 -9.20 7.16
C TYR A 24 -62.21 -8.38 6.11
N SER A 25 -62.91 -7.56 5.33
CA SER A 25 -62.29 -6.66 4.34
C SER A 25 -61.35 -5.65 5.01
N LEU A 26 -61.77 -5.08 6.13
CA LEU A 26 -60.98 -4.10 6.89
C LEU A 26 -59.72 -4.77 7.47
N HIS A 27 -59.85 -5.99 8.06
CA HIS A 27 -58.68 -6.75 8.56
C HIS A 27 -57.71 -7.12 7.46
N PHE A 28 -58.18 -7.49 6.29
CA PHE A 28 -57.36 -7.81 5.13
C PHE A 28 -56.60 -6.57 4.62
N CYS A 29 -57.25 -5.41 4.53
CA CYS A 29 -56.61 -4.14 4.18
C CYS A 29 -55.51 -3.74 5.20
N ILE A 30 -55.80 -3.85 6.50
CA ILE A 30 -54.80 -3.60 7.54
C ILE A 30 -53.62 -4.52 7.43
N LEU A 31 -53.85 -5.83 7.18
CA LEU A 31 -52.77 -6.80 7.01
C LEU A 31 -51.86 -6.46 5.82
N ILE A 32 -52.44 -6.07 4.68
CA ILE A 32 -51.66 -5.64 3.50
C ILE A 32 -50.83 -4.40 3.82
N VAL A 33 -51.40 -3.42 4.50
CA VAL A 33 -50.67 -2.20 4.90
C VAL A 33 -49.49 -2.54 5.83
N VAL A 34 -49.73 -3.40 6.82
CA VAL A 34 -48.66 -3.83 7.76
C VAL A 34 -47.55 -4.57 7.04
N ILE A 35 -47.86 -5.45 6.09
CA ILE A 35 -46.86 -6.17 5.29
C ILE A 35 -46.06 -5.19 4.44
N ASN A 36 -46.67 -4.23 3.79
CA ASN A 36 -46.01 -3.21 2.98
C ASN A 36 -45.06 -2.34 3.84
N ILE A 37 -45.54 -1.91 5.02
CA ILE A 37 -44.71 -1.15 5.95
C ILE A 37 -43.46 -1.96 6.40
N LYS A 38 -43.63 -3.25 6.77
CA LYS A 38 -42.54 -4.11 7.12
C LYS A 38 -41.52 -4.27 5.97
N GLN A 39 -41.97 -4.40 4.73
CA GLN A 39 -41.09 -4.47 3.55
C GLN A 39 -40.30 -3.18 3.35
N ILE A 40 -40.93 -2.03 3.51
CA ILE A 40 -40.29 -0.72 3.39
C ILE A 40 -39.22 -0.55 4.47
N ILE A 41 -39.54 -0.92 5.72
CA ILE A 41 -38.57 -0.85 6.83
C ILE A 41 -37.39 -1.80 6.60
N MET A 42 -37.62 -3.04 6.14
CA MET A 42 -36.56 -3.97 5.81
C MET A 42 -35.66 -3.45 4.68
N ARG A 43 -36.23 -2.92 3.60
CA ARG A 43 -35.46 -2.32 2.52
C ARG A 43 -34.60 -1.16 3.02
N ARG A 44 -35.12 -0.26 3.84
CA ARG A 44 -34.33 0.83 4.43
C ARG A 44 -33.17 0.32 5.31
N ARG A 45 -33.38 -0.72 6.14
CA ARG A 45 -32.32 -1.32 6.95
C ARG A 45 -31.23 -1.95 6.09
N ILE A 46 -31.60 -2.64 5.02
CA ILE A 46 -30.63 -3.22 4.08
C ILE A 46 -29.80 -2.12 3.42
N TRP A 47 -30.44 -1.04 2.96
CA TRP A 47 -29.72 0.09 2.38
C TRP A 47 -28.77 0.76 3.37
N LEU A 48 -29.17 0.92 4.63
CA LEU A 48 -28.31 1.46 5.69
C LEU A 48 -27.11 0.56 5.98
N LEU A 49 -27.32 -0.76 6.00
CA LEU A 49 -26.23 -1.73 6.17
C LEU A 49 -25.25 -1.71 4.99
N LEU A 50 -25.76 -1.64 3.76
CA LEU A 50 -24.94 -1.50 2.56
C LEU A 50 -24.14 -0.20 2.58
N LEU A 51 -24.76 0.90 2.97
CA LEU A 51 -24.08 2.20 3.11
C LEU A 51 -22.98 2.14 4.19
N LEU A 52 -23.27 1.50 5.33
CA LEU A 52 -22.28 1.29 6.39
C LEU A 52 -21.08 0.44 5.93
N ILE A 53 -21.35 -0.63 5.18
CA ILE A 53 -20.31 -1.48 4.59
C ILE A 53 -19.46 -0.68 3.61
N ILE A 54 -20.08 0.11 2.73
CA ILE A 54 -19.36 0.98 1.79
C ILE A 54 -18.48 1.99 2.53
N LEU A 55 -19.01 2.62 3.60
CA LEU A 55 -18.23 3.55 4.43
C LEU A 55 -17.03 2.88 5.11
N LEU A 56 -17.19 1.63 5.56
CA LEU A 56 -16.08 0.85 6.12
C LEU A 56 -15.00 0.53 5.07
N PHE A 57 -15.38 0.24 3.84
CA PHE A 57 -14.43 0.06 2.74
C PHE A 57 -13.73 1.36 2.34
N LEU A 58 -14.43 2.50 2.38
CA LEU A 58 -13.83 3.81 2.08
C LEU A 58 -12.88 4.30 3.19
N SER A 59 -13.08 3.91 4.44
CA SER A 59 -12.18 4.27 5.54
C SER A 59 -10.95 3.36 5.66
N SER A 60 -10.88 2.26 4.90
CA SER A 60 -9.74 1.32 4.91
C SER A 60 -8.52 1.80 4.12
N CYS A 61 -8.55 2.98 3.50
CA CYS A 61 -7.48 3.49 2.66
C CYS A 61 -7.02 4.86 3.20
N THR A 62 -6.36 4.87 4.37
CA THR A 62 -5.73 6.08 4.92
C THR A 62 -4.22 5.95 5.16
N GLU A 63 -3.60 4.87 4.70
CA GLU A 63 -2.16 4.93 4.49
C GLU A 63 -1.93 5.64 3.15
N GLU A 64 -1.31 6.81 3.19
CA GLU A 64 -0.82 7.49 2.00
C GLU A 64 0.18 6.55 1.32
N ASP A 65 -0.29 5.77 0.35
CA ASP A 65 0.56 4.97 -0.53
C ASP A 65 1.64 5.88 -1.09
N GLY A 66 2.91 5.58 -0.77
CA GLY A 66 4.06 6.28 -1.31
C GLY A 66 4.85 7.18 -0.36
N LYS A 67 4.50 7.32 0.92
CA LYS A 67 5.36 7.99 1.92
C LYS A 67 6.18 6.96 2.72
N TRP A 68 7.15 6.38 2.06
CA TRP A 68 8.11 5.51 2.72
C TRP A 68 9.17 6.32 3.46
N GLU A 69 9.56 5.89 4.67
CA GLU A 69 10.66 6.55 5.39
C GLU A 69 11.98 6.41 4.61
N PRO A 70 12.78 7.50 4.44
CA PRO A 70 14.10 7.40 3.84
C PRO A 70 14.99 6.42 4.60
N MET A 71 15.95 5.80 3.92
CA MET A 71 16.93 4.92 4.55
C MET A 71 17.77 5.70 5.57
N LYS A 72 17.93 5.15 6.77
CA LYS A 72 18.71 5.74 7.88
C LYS A 72 19.97 4.93 8.09
N TRP A 73 21.13 5.53 7.84
CA TRP A 73 22.41 4.86 7.90
C TRP A 73 23.22 5.20 9.15
N ARG A 74 24.00 4.23 9.60
CA ARG A 74 25.09 4.40 10.55
C ARG A 74 26.36 3.96 9.85
N SER A 75 27.40 4.80 9.89
CA SER A 75 28.73 4.51 9.37
C SER A 75 29.78 5.21 10.23
N GLU A 76 30.98 4.68 10.28
CA GLU A 76 32.14 5.35 10.87
C GLU A 76 32.69 6.45 9.94
N VAL A 77 32.42 6.30 8.64
CA VAL A 77 32.85 7.27 7.62
C VAL A 77 31.80 8.36 7.45
N LYS A 78 32.22 9.61 7.39
CA LYS A 78 31.36 10.76 7.18
C LYS A 78 31.53 11.29 5.76
N LYS A 79 30.44 11.77 5.18
CA LYS A 79 30.50 12.55 3.94
C LYS A 79 31.24 13.87 4.19
N SER A 80 32.08 14.27 3.26
CA SER A 80 32.67 15.60 3.25
C SER A 80 31.65 16.66 2.82
N SER A 81 32.04 17.93 2.89
CA SER A 81 31.17 19.07 2.57
C SER A 81 30.67 19.08 1.12
N ASP A 82 31.38 18.40 0.21
CA ASP A 82 31.02 18.22 -1.19
C ASP A 82 30.04 17.04 -1.43
N GLY A 83 29.62 16.36 -0.35
CA GLY A 83 28.66 15.26 -0.41
C GLY A 83 29.25 13.89 -0.74
N TYR A 84 30.58 13.76 -0.88
CA TYR A 84 31.27 12.52 -1.18
C TYR A 84 31.89 11.88 0.06
N TYR A 85 31.93 10.54 0.08
CA TYR A 85 32.84 9.80 0.95
C TYR A 85 34.22 9.82 0.33
N GLN A 86 35.21 10.32 1.06
CA GLN A 86 36.58 10.42 0.57
C GLN A 86 37.28 9.06 0.67
N VAL A 87 37.95 8.69 -0.41
CA VAL A 87 38.70 7.41 -0.55
C VAL A 87 40.15 7.73 -0.83
N SER A 88 41.07 7.07 -0.13
CA SER A 88 42.50 7.19 -0.39
C SER A 88 42.90 6.54 -1.74
N PRO A 89 44.05 6.89 -2.31
CA PRO A 89 44.60 6.19 -3.49
C PRO A 89 44.71 4.66 -3.32
N ASP A 90 44.99 4.21 -2.09
CA ASP A 90 45.09 2.79 -1.75
C ASP A 90 43.77 2.06 -1.77
N GLY A 91 42.64 2.75 -2.03
CA GLY A 91 41.32 2.21 -1.96
C GLY A 91 40.84 2.04 -0.52
N GLY A 92 39.93 1.09 -0.33
CA GLY A 92 39.42 0.79 1.02
C GLY A 92 38.10 0.04 1.04
N THR A 93 37.70 -0.35 2.24
CA THR A 93 36.40 -0.99 2.49
C THR A 93 35.60 -0.13 3.45
N PHE A 94 34.39 0.17 3.05
CA PHE A 94 33.45 1.02 3.78
C PHE A 94 32.22 0.20 4.19
N VAL A 95 31.81 0.33 5.44
CA VAL A 95 30.69 -0.41 5.98
C VAL A 95 29.60 0.56 6.41
N PHE A 96 28.38 0.31 5.95
CA PHE A 96 27.17 1.06 6.27
C PHE A 96 26.13 0.12 6.86
N GLN A 97 25.54 0.50 7.97
CA GLN A 97 24.49 -0.25 8.64
C GLN A 97 23.16 0.52 8.51
N CYS A 98 22.21 -0.06 7.79
CA CYS A 98 20.87 0.49 7.73
C CYS A 98 20.12 0.21 9.04
N LYS A 99 19.39 1.22 9.55
CA LYS A 99 18.69 1.14 10.85
C LYS A 99 17.23 0.73 10.72
N ASN A 100 16.62 1.06 9.59
CA ASN A 100 15.18 0.91 9.38
C ASN A 100 14.81 -0.06 8.25
N TYR A 101 15.78 -0.58 7.50
CA TYR A 101 15.57 -1.62 6.49
C TYR A 101 16.52 -2.79 6.74
N SER A 102 15.96 -4.00 6.76
CA SER A 102 16.73 -5.23 6.96
C SER A 102 17.05 -5.96 5.66
N LEU A 103 16.47 -5.51 4.54
CA LEU A 103 16.66 -6.08 3.22
C LEU A 103 16.70 -4.96 2.18
N PHE A 104 17.76 -4.93 1.40
CA PHE A 104 17.95 -4.03 0.27
C PHE A 104 18.99 -4.62 -0.68
N TRP A 105 19.07 -4.10 -1.90
CA TRP A 105 19.96 -4.62 -2.94
C TRP A 105 20.58 -3.49 -3.75
N PRO A 106 21.80 -3.71 -4.30
CA PRO A 106 22.43 -2.76 -5.19
C PRO A 106 21.81 -2.89 -6.59
N ILE A 107 21.50 -1.76 -7.22
CA ILE A 107 20.89 -1.73 -8.57
C ILE A 107 21.86 -1.23 -9.64
N GLU A 108 22.64 -0.22 -9.34
CA GLU A 108 23.54 0.41 -10.32
C GLU A 108 24.81 0.93 -9.64
N VAL A 109 25.93 0.77 -10.32
CA VAL A 109 27.18 1.48 -10.05
C VAL A 109 27.54 2.31 -11.26
N LYS A 110 27.73 3.61 -11.06
CA LYS A 110 28.32 4.50 -12.06
C LYS A 110 29.71 4.86 -11.61
N GLU A 111 30.66 4.84 -12.54
CA GLU A 111 32.04 5.19 -12.27
C GLU A 111 32.65 5.99 -13.41
N SER A 112 33.49 6.95 -13.07
CA SER A 112 34.21 7.79 -14.03
C SER A 112 35.53 8.26 -13.45
N GLU A 113 36.49 8.56 -14.33
CA GLU A 113 37.66 9.37 -13.98
C GLU A 113 37.35 10.85 -14.30
N GLU A 114 38.09 11.75 -13.67
CA GLU A 114 37.97 13.19 -13.88
C GLU A 114 38.19 13.54 -15.37
N GLY A 115 37.18 14.17 -15.98
CA GLY A 115 37.17 14.49 -17.41
C GLY A 115 36.91 13.28 -18.33
N GLY A 116 36.71 12.08 -17.79
CA GLY A 116 36.42 10.85 -18.53
C GLY A 116 34.95 10.59 -18.78
N ILE A 117 34.67 9.51 -19.50
CA ILE A 117 33.29 9.07 -19.77
C ILE A 117 32.78 8.25 -18.58
N GLU A 118 31.56 8.52 -18.14
CA GLU A 118 30.89 7.73 -17.12
C GLU A 118 30.49 6.34 -17.67
N LYS A 119 30.87 5.31 -16.96
CA LYS A 119 30.46 3.92 -17.21
C LYS A 119 29.37 3.54 -16.19
N SER A 120 28.37 2.81 -16.64
CA SER A 120 27.28 2.30 -15.80
C SER A 120 27.29 0.76 -15.81
N PHE A 121 27.21 0.18 -14.62
CA PHE A 121 27.09 -1.26 -14.37
C PHE A 121 25.78 -1.48 -13.64
N ARG A 122 24.92 -2.34 -14.17
CA ARG A 122 23.62 -2.67 -13.56
C ARG A 122 23.59 -4.11 -13.08
N SER A 123 22.89 -4.32 -11.99
CA SER A 123 22.61 -5.68 -11.51
C SER A 123 21.68 -6.38 -12.50
N GLU A 124 22.05 -7.57 -12.95
CA GLU A 124 21.16 -8.41 -13.75
C GLU A 124 20.15 -9.09 -12.80
N TYR A 125 18.87 -8.86 -13.08
CA TYR A 125 17.77 -9.46 -12.32
C TYR A 125 17.59 -10.92 -12.77
N ASN A 126 18.31 -11.82 -12.15
CA ASN A 126 18.15 -13.26 -12.37
C ASN A 126 17.46 -13.86 -11.16
N ASN A 127 16.16 -13.95 -11.12
CA ASN A 127 15.27 -14.69 -10.17
C ASN A 127 15.83 -15.09 -8.77
N SER A 128 17.06 -14.74 -8.45
CA SER A 128 17.77 -14.90 -7.19
C SER A 128 18.01 -13.51 -6.60
N GLN A 129 17.92 -13.43 -5.30
CA GLN A 129 18.14 -12.20 -4.54
C GLN A 129 19.51 -11.60 -4.89
N ILE A 130 19.51 -10.40 -5.51
CA ILE A 130 20.72 -9.68 -5.85
C ILE A 130 21.37 -9.19 -4.55
N THR A 131 22.48 -9.81 -4.16
CA THR A 131 23.20 -9.44 -2.94
C THR A 131 24.46 -8.64 -3.20
N SER A 132 24.93 -8.57 -4.45
CA SER A 132 26.16 -7.88 -4.79
C SER A 132 26.16 -7.33 -6.21
N ILE A 133 26.93 -6.26 -6.43
CA ILE A 133 27.25 -5.70 -7.73
C ILE A 133 28.75 -5.45 -7.80
N LYS A 134 29.31 -5.61 -9.00
CA LYS A 134 30.74 -5.38 -9.26
C LYS A 134 30.90 -4.53 -10.52
N SER A 135 31.74 -3.52 -10.42
CA SER A 135 32.21 -2.71 -11.55
C SER A 135 33.72 -2.93 -11.78
N ASP A 136 34.33 -2.13 -12.64
CA ASP A 136 35.79 -2.20 -12.87
C ASP A 136 36.56 -1.90 -11.59
N TRP A 137 36.12 -0.96 -10.74
CA TRP A 137 36.88 -0.48 -9.58
C TRP A 137 36.14 -0.61 -8.24
N LEU A 138 34.85 -0.91 -8.23
CA LEU A 138 34.05 -0.98 -7.03
C LEU A 138 33.31 -2.33 -6.94
N THR A 139 33.26 -2.88 -5.73
CA THR A 139 32.37 -4.00 -5.41
C THR A 139 31.50 -3.61 -4.22
N ALA A 140 30.20 -3.77 -4.35
CA ALA A 140 29.25 -3.58 -3.26
C ALA A 140 28.54 -4.89 -2.93
N LYS A 141 28.40 -5.19 -1.63
CA LYS A 141 27.72 -6.38 -1.11
C LYS A 141 26.72 -6.00 -0.04
N CYS A 142 25.48 -6.49 -0.18
CA CYS A 142 24.39 -6.32 0.77
C CYS A 142 24.16 -7.63 1.52
N GLU A 143 24.22 -7.60 2.86
CA GLU A 143 24.00 -8.75 3.73
C GLU A 143 23.05 -8.33 4.88
N GLY A 144 21.78 -8.66 4.73
CA GLY A 144 20.74 -8.17 5.64
C GLY A 144 20.71 -6.64 5.64
N SER A 145 20.84 -6.02 6.81
CA SER A 145 20.88 -4.54 6.97
C SER A 145 22.28 -3.93 6.78
N LYS A 146 23.28 -4.71 6.32
CA LYS A 146 24.67 -4.27 6.15
C LYS A 146 25.01 -4.11 4.68
N LEU A 147 25.53 -2.94 4.31
CA LEU A 147 26.17 -2.66 3.02
C LEU A 147 27.68 -2.58 3.22
N THR A 148 28.42 -3.36 2.44
CA THR A 148 29.89 -3.32 2.39
C THR A 148 30.30 -2.88 0.99
N VAL A 149 31.05 -1.79 0.90
CA VAL A 149 31.56 -1.22 -0.36
C VAL A 149 33.08 -1.32 -0.32
N THR A 150 33.66 -1.99 -1.31
CA THR A 150 35.09 -2.10 -1.48
C THR A 150 35.55 -1.41 -2.76
N ILE A 151 36.45 -0.45 -2.66
CA ILE A 151 37.02 0.30 -3.79
C ILE A 151 38.46 -0.08 -3.94
N GLN A 152 38.86 -0.41 -5.18
CA GLN A 152 40.21 -0.87 -5.51
C GLN A 152 41.20 0.29 -5.45
N PRO A 153 42.52 0.01 -5.19
CA PRO A 153 43.58 0.98 -5.29
C PRO A 153 43.63 1.61 -6.69
N THR A 154 44.17 2.82 -6.76
CA THR A 154 44.44 3.49 -8.04
C THR A 154 45.89 3.91 -8.13
N THR A 155 46.45 3.79 -9.34
CA THR A 155 47.71 4.41 -9.72
C THR A 155 47.52 5.55 -10.72
N SER A 156 46.27 5.84 -11.04
CA SER A 156 45.90 6.97 -11.89
C SER A 156 46.21 8.29 -11.19
N LYS A 157 46.63 9.29 -11.98
CA LYS A 157 46.85 10.66 -11.53
C LYS A 157 45.57 11.52 -11.64
N CYS A 158 44.43 10.87 -11.84
CA CYS A 158 43.13 11.50 -11.94
C CYS A 158 42.25 11.04 -10.80
N CYS A 159 41.36 11.91 -10.30
CA CYS A 159 40.34 11.54 -9.34
C CYS A 159 39.35 10.56 -9.99
N ARG A 160 38.90 9.58 -9.21
CA ARG A 160 37.80 8.68 -9.59
C ARG A 160 36.56 9.01 -8.81
N PHE A 161 35.42 8.94 -9.48
CA PHE A 161 34.10 9.19 -8.91
C PHE A 161 33.24 7.94 -9.05
N PHE A 162 32.53 7.62 -7.98
CA PHE A 162 31.63 6.47 -7.94
C PHE A 162 30.27 6.90 -7.40
N LYS A 163 29.22 6.40 -8.00
CA LYS A 163 27.86 6.49 -7.48
C LYS A 163 27.27 5.08 -7.43
N LEU A 164 27.00 4.61 -6.21
CA LEU A 164 26.32 3.35 -5.96
C LEU A 164 24.88 3.66 -5.59
N SER A 165 23.93 3.13 -6.37
CA SER A 165 22.49 3.21 -6.08
C SER A 165 22.01 1.89 -5.52
N ILE A 166 21.21 1.96 -4.46
CA ILE A 166 20.61 0.80 -3.78
C ILE A 166 19.11 1.02 -3.63
N GLU A 167 18.35 -0.06 -3.51
CA GLU A 167 16.88 -0.02 -3.32
C GLU A 167 16.45 -1.01 -2.23
N ALA A 168 15.35 -0.63 -1.54
CA ALA A 168 14.58 -1.48 -0.64
C ALA A 168 13.08 -1.31 -0.96
N GLY A 169 12.58 -2.03 -1.97
CA GLY A 169 11.25 -1.83 -2.53
C GLY A 169 11.16 -0.48 -3.25
N ASP A 170 10.26 0.39 -2.81
CA ASP A 170 10.04 1.70 -3.44
C ASP A 170 10.96 2.82 -2.89
N VAL A 171 11.89 2.47 -1.99
CA VAL A 171 12.85 3.42 -1.40
C VAL A 171 14.23 3.16 -1.95
N GLY A 172 14.87 4.22 -2.45
CA GLY A 172 16.26 4.17 -2.89
C GLY A 172 17.16 5.13 -2.11
N ASP A 173 18.46 4.87 -2.15
CA ASP A 173 19.50 5.78 -1.65
C ASP A 173 20.78 5.67 -2.48
N ASP A 174 21.57 6.75 -2.49
CA ASP A 174 22.78 6.90 -3.29
C ASP A 174 23.99 7.13 -2.40
N PHE A 175 25.04 6.37 -2.68
CA PHE A 175 26.36 6.52 -2.05
C PHE A 175 27.37 7.04 -3.08
N CYS A 176 27.82 8.27 -2.87
CA CYS A 176 28.80 8.90 -3.74
C CYS A 176 30.19 8.86 -3.09
N PHE A 177 31.20 8.32 -3.81
CA PHE A 177 32.58 8.24 -3.37
C PHE A 177 33.48 9.00 -4.32
N LYS A 178 34.54 9.62 -3.76
CA LYS A 178 35.58 10.29 -4.52
C LYS A 178 36.93 9.76 -4.05
N GLN A 179 37.63 9.09 -4.97
CA GLN A 179 39.01 8.60 -4.74
C GLN A 179 40.00 9.63 -5.28
N SER A 180 40.80 10.14 -4.38
CA SER A 180 41.88 11.06 -4.74
C SER A 180 43.10 10.27 -5.30
N TYR A 181 43.96 10.97 -5.98
CA TYR A 181 45.25 10.44 -6.48
C TYR A 181 46.37 10.82 -5.55
#